data_68887ba13a8bdb1f60daee6b6caf5802
#
_entry.id   68887ba13a8bdb1f60daee6b6caf5802
#
_cell.length_a   1.000
_cell.length_b   1.000
_cell.length_c   1.000
_cell.angle_alpha   90.00
_cell.angle_beta   90.00
_cell.angle_gamma   90.00
#
_symmetry.space_group_name_H-M   'P 1'
#
loop_
_entity.id
_entity.type
_entity.pdbx_description
1 polymer ?
#
loop_
_entity_poly.entity_id
_entity_poly.type
_entity_poly.pdbx_seq_one_letter_code
_entity_poly.pdbx_strand_id
1 'polypeptide(L)' 'MRIASQNLERFRQLVLADRGLHEQLRQAAGLDAFVELTVRLGAERDCLFTAEDVRAALRECRRAWLERWI' A
#
# COMPACT_ATOMS: atom_id res chain seq x y z
N MET A 1 -17.72 -9.43 1.99
CA MET A 1 -16.51 -9.66 1.20
C MET A 1 -15.82 -8.34 0.88
N ARG A 2 -14.53 -8.29 1.02
CA ARG A 2 -13.81 -7.03 0.86
C ARG A 2 -12.89 -7.06 -0.35
N ILE A 3 -13.41 -6.63 -1.47
CA ILE A 3 -12.63 -6.59 -2.69
C ILE A 3 -11.44 -5.66 -2.55
N ALA A 4 -11.61 -4.55 -1.83
CA ALA A 4 -10.53 -3.60 -1.61
C ALA A 4 -9.38 -4.23 -0.82
N SER A 5 -9.69 -5.08 0.16
CA SER A 5 -8.65 -5.77 0.92
C SER A 5 -7.85 -6.71 0.02
N GLN A 6 -8.52 -7.39 -0.89
CA GLN A 6 -7.84 -8.28 -1.81
C GLN A 6 -6.95 -7.49 -2.76
N ASN A 7 -7.44 -6.35 -3.23
CA ASN A 7 -6.66 -5.50 -4.12
C ASN A 7 -5.44 -4.95 -3.40
N LEU A 8 -5.59 -4.58 -2.14
CA LEU A 8 -4.48 -4.06 -1.35
C LEU A 8 -3.42 -5.14 -1.15
N GLU A 9 -3.85 -6.37 -0.90
CA GLU A 9 -2.91 -7.48 -0.73
C GLU A 9 -2.16 -7.77 -2.04
N ARG A 10 -2.86 -7.71 -3.17
CA ARG A 10 -2.23 -7.89 -4.47
C ARG A 10 -1.19 -6.80 -4.71
N PHE A 11 -1.54 -5.57 -4.38
CA PHE A 11 -0.60 -4.47 -4.54
C PHE A 11 0.62 -4.67 -3.66
N ARG A 12 0.42 -5.12 -2.44
CA ARG A 12 1.54 -5.38 -1.54
C ARG A 12 2.51 -6.40 -2.14
N GLN A 13 1.96 -7.44 -2.77
CA GLN A 13 2.80 -8.43 -3.40
C GLN A 13 3.55 -7.87 -4.59
N LEU A 14 2.92 -6.98 -5.35
CA LEU A 14 3.60 -6.31 -6.45
C LEU A 14 4.75 -5.45 -5.94
N VAL A 15 4.56 -4.76 -4.82
CA VAL A 15 5.61 -3.95 -4.23
C VAL A 15 6.79 -4.82 -3.82
N LEU A 16 6.53 -5.97 -3.23
CA LEU A 16 7.59 -6.85 -2.80
C LEU A 16 8.37 -7.44 -3.98
N ALA A 17 7.71 -7.58 -5.12
CA ALA A 17 8.33 -8.13 -6.31
C ALA A 17 9.02 -7.08 -7.18
N ASP A 18 8.68 -5.79 -7.00
CA ASP A 18 9.17 -4.72 -7.83
C ASP A 18 9.98 -3.74 -6.98
N ARG A 19 11.30 -3.79 -7.13
CA ARG A 19 12.18 -2.95 -6.34
C ARG A 19 11.96 -1.47 -6.57
N GLY A 20 11.68 -1.06 -7.81
CA GLY A 20 11.42 0.34 -8.12
C GLY A 20 10.19 0.86 -7.40
N LEU A 21 9.14 0.06 -7.40
CA LEU A 21 7.91 0.42 -6.72
C LEU A 21 8.12 0.52 -5.21
N HIS A 22 8.85 -0.44 -4.66
CA HIS A 22 9.17 -0.44 -3.23
C HIS A 22 9.96 0.81 -2.86
N GLU A 23 10.91 1.17 -3.69
CA GLU A 23 11.75 2.35 -3.44
C GLU A 23 10.93 3.63 -3.46
N GLN A 24 9.99 3.75 -4.38
CA GLN A 24 9.12 4.91 -4.42
C GLN A 24 8.34 5.07 -3.13
N LEU A 25 7.82 3.98 -2.60
CA LEU A 25 7.05 4.01 -1.36
C LEU A 25 7.93 4.37 -0.17
N ARG A 26 9.16 3.87 -0.16
CA ARG A 26 10.08 4.18 0.93
C ARG A 26 10.41 5.66 1.01
N GLN A 27 10.35 6.36 -0.12
CA GLN A 27 10.71 7.78 -0.18
C GLN A 27 9.55 8.68 0.23
N ALA A 28 8.38 8.12 0.52
CA ALA A 28 7.25 8.92 0.96
C ALA A 28 7.60 9.63 2.27
N ALA A 29 7.28 10.92 2.33
CA ALA A 29 7.64 11.75 3.47
C ALA A 29 6.50 11.77 4.48
N GLY A 30 6.33 10.69 5.22
CA GLY A 30 5.30 10.62 6.24
C GLY A 30 4.17 9.69 5.86
N LEU A 31 3.29 9.44 6.83
CA LEU A 31 2.22 8.47 6.66
C LEU A 31 1.20 8.90 5.62
N ASP A 32 0.79 10.17 5.65
CA ASP A 32 -0.21 10.65 4.70
C ASP A 32 0.32 10.56 3.26
N ALA A 33 1.57 10.94 3.05
CA ALA A 33 2.16 10.84 1.72
C ALA A 33 2.26 9.39 1.28
N PHE A 34 2.58 8.50 2.20
CA PHE A 34 2.64 7.07 1.91
C PHE A 34 1.27 6.55 1.47
N VAL A 35 0.21 6.93 2.20
CA VAL A 35 -1.15 6.49 1.88
C VAL A 35 -1.56 6.97 0.50
N GLU A 36 -1.35 8.25 0.21
CA GLU A 36 -1.74 8.81 -1.09
C GLU A 36 -0.97 8.15 -2.23
N LEU A 37 0.31 7.96 -2.04
CA LEU A 37 1.14 7.33 -3.06
C LEU A 37 0.71 5.89 -3.29
N THR A 38 0.39 5.18 -2.22
CA THR A 38 -0.06 3.80 -2.32
C THR A 38 -1.33 3.70 -3.15
N VAL A 39 -2.29 4.59 -2.90
CA VAL A 39 -3.54 4.59 -3.64
C VAL A 39 -3.29 4.86 -5.12
N ARG A 40 -2.47 5.86 -5.42
CA ARG A 40 -2.19 6.23 -6.80
C ARG A 40 -1.47 5.12 -7.56
N LEU A 41 -0.44 4.55 -6.96
CA LEU A 41 0.32 3.49 -7.61
C LEU A 41 -0.52 2.24 -7.77
N GLY A 42 -1.38 1.96 -6.80
CA GLY A 42 -2.30 0.83 -6.91
C GLY A 42 -3.24 0.99 -8.10
N ALA A 43 -3.78 2.18 -8.28
CA ALA A 43 -4.68 2.44 -9.39
C ALA A 43 -3.97 2.24 -10.73
N GLU A 44 -2.71 2.60 -10.81
CA GLU A 44 -1.94 2.42 -12.04
C GLU A 44 -1.73 0.95 -12.38
N ARG A 45 -1.89 0.07 -11.41
CA ARG A 45 -1.68 -1.36 -11.59
C ARG A 45 -2.95 -2.18 -11.44
N ASP A 46 -4.10 -1.51 -11.65
CA ASP A 46 -5.41 -2.16 -11.55
C ASP A 46 -5.70 -2.72 -10.17
N CYS A 47 -5.13 -2.15 -9.14
CA CYS A 47 -5.41 -2.53 -7.76
C CYS A 47 -6.14 -1.37 -7.11
N LEU A 48 -7.46 -1.33 -7.25
CA LEU A 48 -8.26 -0.20 -6.78
C LEU A 48 -8.61 -0.37 -5.30
N PHE A 49 -8.26 0.62 -4.52
CA PHE A 49 -8.64 0.72 -3.11
C PHE A 49 -8.57 2.20 -2.72
N THR A 50 -9.13 2.53 -1.59
CA THR A 50 -9.19 3.93 -1.16
C THR A 50 -8.13 4.21 -0.09
N ALA A 51 -7.92 5.50 0.18
CA ALA A 51 -7.02 5.89 1.27
C ALA A 51 -7.50 5.33 2.60
N GLU A 52 -8.82 5.27 2.79
CA GLU A 52 -9.37 4.72 4.01
C GLU A 52 -9.05 3.23 4.14
N ASP A 53 -9.08 2.49 3.04
CA ASP A 53 -8.72 1.09 3.06
C ASP A 53 -7.27 0.89 3.51
N VAL A 54 -6.37 1.73 3.01
CA VAL A 54 -4.97 1.67 3.39
C VAL A 54 -4.80 2.00 4.88
N ARG A 55 -5.49 3.04 5.33
CA ARG A 55 -5.40 3.43 6.74
C ARG A 55 -5.96 2.37 7.67
N ALA A 56 -7.04 1.71 7.25
CA ALA A 56 -7.61 0.64 8.05
C ALA A 56 -6.63 -0.52 8.17
N ALA A 57 -5.97 -0.89 7.08
CA ALA A 57 -4.98 -1.95 7.11
C ALA A 57 -3.81 -1.59 8.03
N LEU A 58 -3.37 -0.34 7.99
CA LEU A 58 -2.29 0.12 8.86
C LEU A 58 -2.70 0.07 10.32
N ARG A 59 -3.96 0.39 10.63
CA ARG A 59 -4.44 0.34 12.00
C ARG A 59 -4.47 -1.08 12.53
N GLU A 60 -4.85 -2.04 11.67
CA GLU A 60 -4.98 -3.44 12.10
C GLU A 60 -3.63 -4.14 12.25
N CYS A 61 -2.71 -3.85 11.35
CA CYS A 61 -1.43 -4.54 11.29
C CYS A 61 -0.26 -3.56 11.34
N ARG A 62 -0.46 -2.51 12.09
CA ARG A 62 0.40 -1.34 12.10
C ARG A 62 1.89 -1.62 11.90
N ARG A 63 2.53 -2.20 12.92
CA ARG A 63 3.97 -2.36 12.89
C ARG A 63 4.42 -3.42 11.88
N ALA A 64 3.80 -4.57 11.93
CA ALA A 64 4.17 -5.67 11.05
C ALA A 64 3.99 -5.29 9.59
N TRP A 65 2.91 -4.56 9.31
CA TRP A 65 2.61 -4.15 7.94
C TRP A 65 3.68 -3.21 7.41
N LEU A 66 4.03 -2.20 8.18
CA LEU A 66 5.05 -1.23 7.76
C LEU A 66 6.41 -1.88 7.61
N GLU A 67 6.77 -2.76 8.54
CA GLU A 67 8.06 -3.43 8.47
C GLU A 67 8.18 -4.31 7.23
N ARG A 68 7.07 -4.89 6.80
CA ARG A 68 7.08 -5.72 5.62
C ARG A 68 7.17 -4.92 4.33
N TRP A 69 6.67 -3.68 4.36
CA TRP A 69 6.65 -2.84 3.17
C TRP A 69 7.94 -2.03 3.03
N ILE A 70 8.56 -1.72 4.12
CA ILE A 70 9.71 -0.85 4.17
C ILE A 70 10.86 -1.54 4.87
#